data_912ccfa3bf54c2a253eff6852931e814
#
_entry.id   912ccfa3bf54c2a253eff6852931e814
#
_cell.length_a   1.000
_cell.length_b   1.000
_cell.length_c   1.000
_cell.angle_alpha   90.00
_cell.angle_beta   90.00
_cell.angle_gamma   90.00
#
_symmetry.space_group_name_H-M   'P 1'
#
loop_
_entity.id
_entity.type
_entity.pdbx_description
1 polymer ?
#
loop_
_entity_poly.entity_id
_entity_poly.type
_entity_poly.pdbx_seq_one_letter_code
_entity_poly.pdbx_strand_id
1 'polypeptide(L)'
;MKTVKYVLVMLMTAGLGIFASCSDNENSCTPLSITRISTVTDREQGLEVANLAQYIIVQGTGLDGVKSILVNDVPVDMSNAYTTANEITFPIPRVIPVEVNNLITLSTATESTTAPLSVFIPDLRVDGMYNEFTPAGGTMKIVGDFFDLYEITTESGQLFFGDQEMDIIRAVQDTLYFNLPEDAI
;
A
#
# COMPACT_ATOMS: atom_id res chain seq x y z
N MET A 1 -47.46 67.65 26.56
CA MET A 1 -48.33 66.66 25.94
C MET A 1 -47.64 66.00 24.80
N LYS A 2 -47.21 64.81 24.97
CA LYS A 2 -47.04 63.73 23.94
C LYS A 2 -46.28 62.60 24.61
N THR A 3 -46.97 61.58 24.95
CA THR A 3 -46.50 60.31 25.51
C THR A 3 -45.72 59.51 24.41
N VAL A 4 -44.49 59.20 24.69
CA VAL A 4 -43.69 58.28 23.86
C VAL A 4 -43.72 56.93 24.56
N LYS A 5 -44.38 55.97 23.92
CA LYS A 5 -44.42 54.53 24.33
C LYS A 5 -43.10 53.89 23.86
N TYR A 6 -42.32 53.41 24.82
CA TYR A 6 -41.18 52.53 24.52
C TYR A 6 -41.72 51.10 24.34
N VAL A 7 -41.65 50.62 23.11
CA VAL A 7 -41.88 49.19 22.79
C VAL A 7 -40.54 48.47 23.00
N LEU A 8 -40.50 47.64 24.03
CA LEU A 8 -39.40 46.78 24.35
C LEU A 8 -39.50 45.54 23.40
N VAL A 9 -38.67 45.51 22.36
CA VAL A 9 -38.52 44.32 21.49
C VAL A 9 -37.57 43.36 22.18
N MET A 10 -38.14 42.31 22.78
CA MET A 10 -37.39 41.18 23.33
C MET A 10 -36.98 40.29 22.17
N LEU A 11 -35.69 40.32 21.77
CA LEU A 11 -35.10 39.44 20.77
C LEU A 11 -34.81 38.10 21.45
N MET A 12 -35.71 37.10 21.26
CA MET A 12 -35.43 35.71 21.58
C MET A 12 -34.50 35.14 20.53
N THR A 13 -33.22 35.03 20.85
CA THR A 13 -32.27 34.20 20.08
C THR A 13 -32.55 32.72 20.39
N ALA A 14 -33.31 32.06 19.53
CA ALA A 14 -33.45 30.63 19.54
C ALA A 14 -32.12 30.02 19.09
N GLY A 15 -31.29 29.57 20.04
CA GLY A 15 -30.12 28.72 19.77
C GLY A 15 -30.62 27.39 19.22
N LEU A 16 -30.43 27.16 17.90
CA LEU A 16 -30.54 25.83 17.35
C LEU A 16 -29.30 25.02 17.85
N GLY A 17 -29.52 24.34 18.99
CA GLY A 17 -28.66 23.22 19.35
C GLY A 17 -28.90 22.10 18.34
N ILE A 18 -27.93 21.84 17.49
CA ILE A 18 -27.87 20.61 16.69
C ILE A 18 -27.60 19.51 17.71
N PHE A 19 -28.62 18.89 18.26
CA PHE A 19 -28.49 17.61 18.92
C PHE A 19 -28.23 16.58 17.82
N ALA A 20 -26.98 16.20 17.64
CA ALA A 20 -26.64 14.96 16.97
C ALA A 20 -27.29 13.86 17.82
N SER A 21 -28.46 13.38 17.41
CA SER A 21 -29.13 12.21 17.98
C SER A 21 -28.25 11.00 17.60
N CYS A 22 -27.37 10.60 18.50
CA CYS A 22 -26.84 9.23 18.49
C CYS A 22 -28.04 8.33 18.87
N SER A 23 -28.53 7.57 17.91
CA SER A 23 -29.44 6.47 18.11
C SER A 23 -28.79 5.47 19.06
N ASP A 24 -29.47 5.11 20.15
CA ASP A 24 -29.08 4.08 21.12
C ASP A 24 -29.07 2.68 20.48
N ASN A 25 -28.09 2.41 19.65
CA ASN A 25 -27.58 1.07 19.41
C ASN A 25 -26.16 1.09 19.97
N GLU A 26 -25.87 0.17 20.88
CA GLU A 26 -24.61 -0.02 21.61
C GLU A 26 -23.40 -0.38 20.69
N ASN A 27 -23.19 0.40 19.65
CA ASN A 27 -21.94 0.52 18.97
C ASN A 27 -21.37 1.89 19.35
N SER A 28 -20.59 1.91 20.45
CA SER A 28 -19.75 3.06 20.74
C SER A 28 -18.95 3.38 19.47
N CYS A 29 -19.27 4.50 18.82
CA CYS A 29 -18.51 5.00 17.68
C CYS A 29 -17.13 5.39 18.20
N THR A 30 -16.24 4.41 18.35
CA THR A 30 -14.84 4.67 18.66
C THR A 30 -14.22 5.32 17.42
N PRO A 31 -13.71 6.55 17.51
CA PRO A 31 -13.18 7.24 16.35
C PRO A 31 -11.99 6.46 15.76
N LEU A 32 -11.92 6.43 14.44
CA LEU A 32 -10.82 5.80 13.74
C LEU A 32 -9.52 6.59 13.97
N SER A 33 -8.50 5.95 14.53
CA SER A 33 -7.19 6.58 14.71
C SER A 33 -6.06 5.59 14.57
N ILE A 34 -4.89 6.09 14.15
CA ILE A 34 -3.62 5.37 14.16
C ILE A 34 -2.75 5.99 15.24
N THR A 35 -2.26 5.18 16.17
CA THR A 35 -1.36 5.63 17.23
C THR A 35 0.08 5.21 16.99
N ARG A 36 0.30 4.06 16.33
CA ARG A 36 1.63 3.53 16.03
C ARG A 36 1.57 2.55 14.87
N ILE A 37 2.64 2.52 14.10
CA ILE A 37 2.96 1.45 13.16
C ILE A 37 4.23 0.79 13.67
N SER A 38 4.26 -0.55 13.69
CA SER A 38 5.37 -1.31 14.24
C SER A 38 5.60 -2.61 13.46
N THR A 39 6.70 -3.30 13.75
CA THR A 39 6.93 -4.65 13.22
C THR A 39 6.23 -5.70 14.10
N VAL A 40 6.05 -6.91 13.56
CA VAL A 40 5.49 -8.04 14.32
C VAL A 40 6.45 -8.54 15.41
N THR A 41 7.74 -8.26 15.27
CA THR A 41 8.79 -8.68 16.23
C THR A 41 9.06 -7.64 17.31
N ASP A 42 8.78 -6.36 17.04
CA ASP A 42 8.94 -5.29 18.01
C ASP A 42 7.75 -4.34 17.91
N ARG A 43 6.81 -4.49 18.83
CA ARG A 43 5.55 -3.74 18.88
C ARG A 43 5.68 -2.37 19.54
N GLU A 44 6.76 -2.16 20.30
CA GLU A 44 6.98 -0.92 21.04
C GLU A 44 7.76 0.11 20.24
N GLN A 45 8.57 -0.34 19.27
CA GLN A 45 9.34 0.52 18.38
C GLN A 45 8.49 0.96 17.19
N GLY A 46 8.41 2.27 16.97
CA GLY A 46 7.77 2.83 15.76
C GLY A 46 8.55 2.47 14.50
N LEU A 47 7.84 2.10 13.44
CA LEU A 47 8.39 1.77 12.13
C LEU A 47 8.19 2.97 11.19
N GLU A 48 9.30 3.51 10.68
CA GLU A 48 9.27 4.61 9.70
C GLU A 48 9.40 4.12 8.26
N VAL A 49 10.13 3.01 8.06
CA VAL A 49 10.38 2.42 6.75
C VAL A 49 10.06 0.93 6.80
N ALA A 50 9.14 0.48 5.95
CA ALA A 50 8.82 -0.93 5.75
C ALA A 50 9.42 -1.47 4.46
N ASN A 51 9.64 -2.80 4.39
CA ASN A 51 9.98 -3.47 3.14
C ASN A 51 8.72 -4.03 2.46
N LEU A 52 8.79 -4.23 1.13
CA LEU A 52 7.75 -4.96 0.41
C LEU A 52 7.57 -6.37 0.99
N ALA A 53 6.34 -6.85 1.06
CA ALA A 53 5.93 -8.13 1.67
C ALA A 53 6.21 -8.26 3.18
N GLN A 54 6.73 -7.22 3.84
CA GLN A 54 6.93 -7.23 5.29
C GLN A 54 5.59 -7.15 6.02
N TYR A 55 5.40 -8.03 7.02
CA TYR A 55 4.26 -7.90 7.93
C TYR A 55 4.47 -6.77 8.91
N ILE A 56 3.48 -5.89 9.01
CA ILE A 56 3.44 -4.76 9.95
C ILE A 56 2.19 -4.84 10.82
N ILE A 57 2.22 -4.14 11.94
CA ILE A 57 1.10 -3.94 12.84
C ILE A 57 0.76 -2.45 12.88
N VAL A 58 -0.48 -2.12 12.61
CA VAL A 58 -1.05 -0.79 12.86
C VAL A 58 -1.85 -0.86 14.16
N GLN A 59 -1.49 -0.03 15.12
CA GLN A 59 -2.16 0.11 16.41
C GLN A 59 -2.98 1.39 16.44
N GLY A 60 -4.16 1.33 17.07
CA GLY A 60 -5.05 2.49 17.10
C GLY A 60 -6.39 2.21 17.78
N THR A 61 -7.41 2.94 17.37
CA THR A 61 -8.80 2.75 17.84
C THR A 61 -9.75 2.67 16.65
N GLY A 62 -10.91 2.00 16.81
CA GLY A 62 -11.92 1.87 15.77
C GLY A 62 -11.46 1.06 14.55
N LEU A 63 -10.44 0.23 14.71
CA LEU A 63 -9.79 -0.47 13.60
C LEU A 63 -10.60 -1.65 13.07
N ASP A 64 -11.52 -2.22 13.87
CA ASP A 64 -12.44 -3.28 13.45
C ASP A 64 -13.46 -2.83 12.38
N GLY A 65 -13.67 -1.51 12.27
CA GLY A 65 -14.49 -0.88 11.23
C GLY A 65 -13.79 -0.70 9.88
N VAL A 66 -12.48 -0.92 9.78
CA VAL A 66 -11.69 -0.67 8.56
C VAL A 66 -12.13 -1.62 7.44
N LYS A 67 -12.38 -1.05 6.27
CA LYS A 67 -12.80 -1.76 5.04
C LYS A 67 -11.73 -1.77 3.97
N SER A 68 -10.86 -0.78 3.96
CA SER A 68 -9.76 -0.69 3.01
C SER A 68 -8.53 -0.04 3.63
N ILE A 69 -7.38 -0.49 3.17
CA ILE A 69 -6.07 0.04 3.52
C ILE A 69 -5.33 0.32 2.22
N LEU A 70 -4.74 1.51 2.10
CA LEU A 70 -3.79 1.85 1.04
C LEU A 70 -2.41 2.09 1.66
N VAL A 71 -1.39 1.59 1.01
CA VAL A 71 0.01 1.93 1.28
C VAL A 71 0.53 2.66 0.05
N ASN A 72 0.82 3.95 0.17
CA ASN A 72 0.88 4.87 -0.95
C ASN A 72 -0.45 4.85 -1.73
N ASP A 73 -0.45 4.46 -3.01
CA ASP A 73 -1.63 4.24 -3.85
C ASP A 73 -2.00 2.76 -4.00
N VAL A 74 -1.24 1.83 -3.39
CA VAL A 74 -1.43 0.39 -3.55
C VAL A 74 -2.39 -0.16 -2.51
N PRO A 75 -3.49 -0.82 -2.92
CA PRO A 75 -4.43 -1.43 -1.98
C PRO A 75 -3.84 -2.69 -1.32
N VAL A 76 -4.08 -2.81 -0.02
CA VAL A 76 -3.78 -4.03 0.74
C VAL A 76 -4.89 -5.05 0.52
N ASP A 77 -4.52 -6.31 0.27
CA ASP A 77 -5.47 -7.41 0.26
C ASP A 77 -5.97 -7.71 1.68
N MET A 78 -7.19 -7.27 1.97
CA MET A 78 -7.82 -7.43 3.28
C MET A 78 -8.08 -8.89 3.66
N SER A 79 -8.05 -9.83 2.71
CA SER A 79 -8.17 -11.27 3.01
C SER A 79 -6.95 -11.81 3.76
N ASN A 80 -5.81 -11.14 3.64
CA ASN A 80 -4.55 -11.43 4.32
C ASN A 80 -4.34 -10.59 5.60
N ALA A 81 -5.33 -9.76 5.97
CA ALA A 81 -5.26 -8.92 7.16
C ALA A 81 -5.95 -9.57 8.35
N TYR A 82 -5.31 -9.49 9.52
CA TYR A 82 -5.92 -9.83 10.79
C TYR A 82 -6.28 -8.54 11.53
N THR A 83 -7.57 -8.36 11.83
CA THR A 83 -8.11 -7.13 12.37
C THR A 83 -8.78 -7.36 13.72
N THR A 84 -8.48 -6.47 14.68
CA THR A 84 -9.16 -6.32 15.98
C THR A 84 -9.58 -4.86 16.17
N ALA A 85 -10.25 -4.52 17.26
CA ALA A 85 -10.63 -3.15 17.55
C ALA A 85 -9.42 -2.19 17.69
N ASN A 86 -8.26 -2.70 18.08
CA ASN A 86 -7.08 -1.89 18.41
C ASN A 86 -5.84 -2.19 17.57
N GLU A 87 -5.86 -3.22 16.74
CA GLU A 87 -4.72 -3.63 15.92
C GLU A 87 -5.18 -4.20 14.58
N ILE A 88 -4.44 -3.87 13.52
CA ILE A 88 -4.52 -4.55 12.22
C ILE A 88 -3.11 -5.01 11.86
N THR A 89 -2.98 -6.31 11.51
CA THR A 89 -1.74 -6.89 11.03
C THR A 89 -1.92 -7.32 9.58
N PHE A 90 -1.02 -6.91 8.70
CA PHE A 90 -1.06 -7.27 7.28
C PHE A 90 0.32 -7.14 6.63
N PRO A 91 0.57 -7.80 5.49
CA PRO A 91 1.80 -7.61 4.72
C PRO A 91 1.72 -6.35 3.86
N ILE A 92 2.80 -5.60 3.76
CA ILE A 92 2.96 -4.53 2.77
C ILE A 92 2.82 -5.16 1.37
N PRO A 93 2.00 -4.60 0.47
CA PRO A 93 1.87 -5.12 -0.89
C PRO A 93 3.22 -5.23 -1.61
N ARG A 94 3.44 -6.35 -2.32
CA ARG A 94 4.62 -6.53 -3.16
C ARG A 94 4.37 -6.00 -4.57
N VAL A 95 4.13 -4.71 -4.66
CA VAL A 95 3.84 -3.98 -5.90
C VAL A 95 4.54 -2.63 -5.83
N ILE A 96 5.13 -2.18 -6.94
CA ILE A 96 5.70 -0.83 -7.04
C ILE A 96 4.53 0.17 -7.13
N PRO A 97 4.43 1.14 -6.22
CA PRO A 97 3.40 2.17 -6.29
C PRO A 97 3.61 3.08 -7.51
N VAL A 98 2.53 3.53 -8.12
CA VAL A 98 2.56 4.54 -9.19
C VAL A 98 2.82 5.92 -8.58
N GLU A 99 2.21 6.19 -7.41
CA GLU A 99 2.39 7.43 -6.66
C GLU A 99 2.97 7.12 -5.26
N VAL A 100 4.16 7.67 -4.98
CA VAL A 100 4.82 7.53 -3.68
C VAL A 100 4.52 8.78 -2.84
N ASN A 101 3.59 8.65 -1.90
CA ASN A 101 3.22 9.72 -0.96
C ASN A 101 3.75 9.48 0.46
N ASN A 102 4.33 8.29 0.73
CA ASN A 102 4.84 7.85 2.04
C ASN A 102 3.76 7.86 3.14
N LEU A 103 2.56 7.47 2.79
CA LEU A 103 1.43 7.39 3.70
C LEU A 103 0.81 5.99 3.69
N ILE A 104 0.34 5.59 4.86
CA ILE A 104 -0.68 4.56 5.00
C ILE A 104 -2.03 5.25 5.22
N THR A 105 -3.06 4.79 4.54
CA THR A 105 -4.44 5.30 4.68
C THR A 105 -5.34 4.15 5.09
N LEU A 106 -6.06 4.32 6.20
CA LEU A 106 -7.11 3.42 6.63
C LEU A 106 -8.47 4.08 6.40
N SER A 107 -9.42 3.33 5.86
CA SER A 107 -10.78 3.84 5.62
C SER A 107 -11.84 2.86 6.13
N THR A 108 -12.82 3.41 6.82
CA THR A 108 -14.10 2.77 7.17
C THR A 108 -15.16 3.16 6.14
N ALA A 109 -16.42 2.87 6.40
CA ALA A 109 -17.52 3.35 5.56
C ALA A 109 -17.74 4.87 5.63
N THR A 110 -17.31 5.53 6.71
CA THR A 110 -17.63 6.94 7.02
C THR A 110 -16.40 7.81 7.30
N GLU A 111 -15.29 7.21 7.68
CA GLU A 111 -14.08 7.91 8.13
C GLU A 111 -12.83 7.40 7.41
N SER A 112 -11.82 8.25 7.36
CA SER A 112 -10.50 7.90 6.86
C SER A 112 -9.43 8.57 7.74
N THR A 113 -8.33 7.86 7.97
CA THR A 113 -7.16 8.37 8.70
C THR A 113 -5.88 7.98 8.01
N THR A 114 -4.84 8.78 8.18
CA THR A 114 -3.53 8.54 7.57
C THR A 114 -2.41 8.61 8.61
N ALA A 115 -1.32 7.90 8.35
CA ALA A 115 -0.07 8.02 9.09
C ALA A 115 1.12 7.94 8.14
N PRO A 116 2.27 8.54 8.49
CA PRO A 116 3.48 8.43 7.69
C PRO A 116 4.04 7.00 7.75
N LEU A 117 4.39 6.45 6.59
CA LEU A 117 5.08 5.18 6.43
C LEU A 117 5.76 5.16 5.06
N SER A 118 7.07 5.15 5.04
CA SER A 118 7.84 4.94 3.81
C SER A 118 7.94 3.45 3.48
N VAL A 119 7.99 3.12 2.19
CA VAL A 119 8.24 1.75 1.74
C VAL A 119 9.54 1.73 0.96
N PHE A 120 10.45 0.85 1.35
CA PHE A 120 11.67 0.60 0.59
C PHE A 120 11.34 -0.23 -0.65
N ILE A 121 11.62 0.35 -1.83
CA ILE A 121 11.46 -0.30 -3.12
C ILE A 121 12.88 -0.66 -3.60
N PRO A 122 13.21 -1.97 -3.71
CA PRO A 122 14.51 -2.37 -4.19
C PRO A 122 14.66 -2.12 -5.70
N ASP A 123 15.85 -1.75 -6.15
CA ASP A 123 16.16 -1.63 -7.57
C ASP A 123 16.19 -3.00 -8.26
N LEU A 124 15.80 -3.03 -9.53
CA LEU A 124 16.02 -4.18 -10.40
C LEU A 124 17.52 -4.52 -10.45
N ARG A 125 17.87 -5.77 -10.18
CA ARG A 125 19.26 -6.22 -10.19
C ARG A 125 19.49 -7.28 -11.25
N VAL A 126 20.58 -7.13 -11.99
CA VAL A 126 21.12 -8.14 -12.90
C VAL A 126 22.52 -8.50 -12.42
N ASP A 127 22.73 -9.75 -12.02
CA ASP A 127 24.01 -10.24 -11.50
C ASP A 127 24.91 -10.77 -12.64
N GLY A 128 24.31 -11.30 -13.70
CA GLY A 128 25.03 -11.79 -14.85
C GLY A 128 24.30 -12.87 -15.64
N MET A 129 24.99 -13.43 -16.59
CA MET A 129 24.52 -14.57 -17.39
C MET A 129 25.06 -15.87 -16.80
N TYR A 130 24.20 -16.86 -16.74
CA TYR A 130 24.59 -18.22 -16.38
C TYR A 130 24.71 -19.05 -17.65
N ASN A 131 25.80 -19.85 -17.77
CA ASN A 131 26.17 -20.60 -18.98
C ASN A 131 26.60 -19.68 -20.13
N GLU A 132 27.65 -18.89 -19.93
CA GLU A 132 28.25 -18.01 -20.97
C GLU A 132 28.72 -18.76 -22.25
N PHE A 133 28.92 -20.09 -22.16
CA PHE A 133 29.32 -20.94 -23.30
C PHE A 133 28.12 -21.66 -23.93
N THR A 134 26.92 -21.11 -23.83
CA THR A 134 25.73 -21.67 -24.46
C THR A 134 25.89 -21.59 -25.99
N PRO A 135 25.72 -22.69 -26.76
CA PRO A 135 25.78 -22.66 -28.20
C PRO A 135 24.60 -21.88 -28.80
N ALA A 136 24.77 -21.42 -30.05
CA ALA A 136 23.70 -20.78 -30.82
C ALA A 136 22.43 -21.65 -30.80
N GLY A 137 21.27 -21.04 -30.69
CA GLY A 137 19.98 -21.71 -30.51
C GLY A 137 19.75 -22.32 -29.10
N GLY A 138 20.74 -22.32 -28.23
CA GLY A 138 20.62 -22.87 -26.88
C GLY A 138 19.97 -21.94 -25.89
N THR A 139 19.43 -22.51 -24.79
CA THR A 139 18.79 -21.71 -23.73
C THR A 139 19.83 -21.12 -22.80
N MET A 140 19.80 -19.82 -22.67
CA MET A 140 20.54 -19.02 -21.67
C MET A 140 19.69 -18.59 -20.48
N LYS A 141 20.39 -18.17 -19.42
CA LYS A 141 19.78 -17.61 -18.21
C LYS A 141 20.46 -16.32 -17.84
N ILE A 142 19.64 -15.34 -17.47
CA ILE A 142 20.07 -14.14 -16.75
C ILE A 142 19.67 -14.33 -15.29
N VAL A 143 20.63 -14.19 -14.40
CA VAL A 143 20.42 -14.24 -12.94
C VAL A 143 20.44 -12.82 -12.39
N GLY A 144 19.54 -12.55 -11.48
CA GLY A 144 19.39 -11.23 -10.88
C GLY A 144 18.44 -11.26 -9.69
N ASP A 145 17.65 -10.21 -9.53
CA ASP A 145 16.60 -10.16 -8.51
C ASP A 145 15.51 -9.17 -8.92
N PHE A 146 14.30 -9.40 -8.39
CA PHE A 146 13.12 -8.53 -8.55
C PHE A 146 12.55 -8.42 -9.97
N PHE A 147 12.83 -9.38 -10.86
CA PHE A 147 12.25 -9.38 -12.22
C PHE A 147 10.72 -9.37 -12.19
N ASP A 148 10.10 -10.14 -11.29
CA ASP A 148 8.67 -10.18 -11.08
C ASP A 148 8.09 -8.85 -10.59
N LEU A 149 8.82 -8.16 -9.70
CA LEU A 149 8.41 -6.86 -9.16
C LEU A 149 8.34 -5.77 -10.22
N TYR A 150 9.26 -5.83 -11.21
CA TYR A 150 9.31 -4.91 -12.35
C TYR A 150 8.51 -5.40 -13.56
N GLU A 151 7.62 -6.39 -13.34
CA GLU A 151 6.72 -6.94 -14.37
C GLU A 151 7.47 -7.49 -15.60
N ILE A 152 8.73 -7.94 -15.43
CA ILE A 152 9.48 -8.61 -16.48
C ILE A 152 8.99 -10.04 -16.57
N THR A 153 8.12 -10.29 -17.55
CA THR A 153 7.46 -11.58 -17.79
C THR A 153 7.73 -12.05 -19.22
N THR A 154 7.17 -13.20 -19.58
CA THR A 154 7.17 -13.68 -20.96
C THR A 154 6.37 -12.82 -21.93
N GLU A 155 5.49 -11.95 -21.40
CA GLU A 155 4.54 -11.14 -22.20
C GLU A 155 4.91 -9.67 -22.22
N SER A 156 5.55 -9.14 -21.15
CA SER A 156 5.79 -7.71 -20.96
C SER A 156 7.26 -7.32 -20.92
N GLY A 157 8.17 -8.27 -20.71
CA GLY A 157 9.60 -8.00 -20.65
C GLY A 157 10.21 -7.85 -22.05
N GLN A 158 11.17 -6.93 -22.19
CA GLN A 158 12.01 -6.81 -23.40
C GLN A 158 13.44 -7.20 -23.08
N LEU A 159 14.01 -8.07 -23.88
CA LEU A 159 15.40 -8.53 -23.79
C LEU A 159 16.06 -8.40 -25.16
N PHE A 160 17.27 -7.86 -25.21
CA PHE A 160 18.02 -7.70 -26.44
C PHE A 160 19.37 -8.41 -26.35
N PHE A 161 19.75 -9.09 -27.42
CA PHE A 161 21.09 -9.60 -27.66
C PHE A 161 21.70 -8.81 -28.84
N GLY A 162 22.56 -7.85 -28.53
CA GLY A 162 22.93 -6.82 -29.49
C GLY A 162 21.72 -5.98 -29.89
N ASP A 163 21.41 -5.93 -31.18
CA ASP A 163 20.25 -5.22 -31.73
C ASP A 163 19.02 -6.15 -31.94
N GLN A 164 19.13 -7.43 -31.62
CA GLN A 164 18.09 -8.42 -31.83
C GLN A 164 17.25 -8.59 -30.56
N GLU A 165 15.95 -8.41 -30.67
CA GLU A 165 15.00 -8.70 -29.59
C GLU A 165 14.85 -10.22 -29.41
N MET A 166 14.86 -10.64 -28.14
CA MET A 166 14.80 -12.05 -27.74
C MET A 166 13.54 -12.32 -26.97
N ASP A 167 12.91 -13.45 -27.26
CA ASP A 167 11.74 -13.90 -26.52
C ASP A 167 12.16 -14.48 -25.16
N ILE A 168 11.57 -13.94 -24.08
CA ILE A 168 11.68 -14.51 -22.75
C ILE A 168 10.77 -15.73 -22.68
N ILE A 169 11.37 -16.92 -22.61
CA ILE A 169 10.60 -18.19 -22.60
C ILE A 169 10.13 -18.59 -21.20
N ARG A 170 10.76 -18.04 -20.16
CA ARG A 170 10.37 -18.19 -18.76
C ARG A 170 10.96 -17.07 -17.93
N ALA A 171 10.14 -16.50 -17.06
CA ALA A 171 10.56 -15.51 -16.08
C ALA A 171 10.14 -15.97 -14.68
N VAL A 172 11.05 -15.84 -13.72
CA VAL A 172 10.80 -16.02 -12.28
C VAL A 172 11.44 -14.84 -11.53
N GLN A 173 11.24 -14.75 -10.22
CA GLN A 173 11.69 -13.62 -9.40
C GLN A 173 13.17 -13.24 -9.64
N ASP A 174 14.04 -14.25 -9.77
CA ASP A 174 15.50 -14.11 -9.78
C ASP A 174 16.18 -14.60 -11.08
N THR A 175 15.42 -15.11 -12.04
CA THR A 175 15.99 -15.72 -13.24
C THR A 175 15.09 -15.53 -14.45
N LEU A 176 15.68 -15.07 -15.56
CA LEU A 176 15.07 -15.04 -16.90
C LEU A 176 15.70 -16.13 -17.76
N TYR A 177 14.88 -16.78 -18.57
CA TYR A 177 15.29 -17.79 -19.55
C TYR A 177 14.93 -17.32 -20.95
N PHE A 178 15.86 -17.45 -21.89
CA PHE A 178 15.67 -17.10 -23.30
C PHE A 178 16.54 -17.99 -24.19
N ASN A 179 16.22 -18.08 -25.47
CA ASN A 179 17.04 -18.81 -26.42
C ASN A 179 17.96 -17.83 -27.18
N LEU A 180 19.22 -18.22 -27.32
CA LEU A 180 20.13 -17.49 -28.20
C LEU A 180 19.67 -17.61 -29.66
N PRO A 181 19.92 -16.60 -30.50
CA PRO A 181 19.72 -16.73 -31.94
C PRO A 181 20.52 -17.92 -32.51
N GLU A 182 19.98 -18.55 -33.56
CA GLU A 182 20.71 -19.66 -34.24
C GLU A 182 21.96 -19.18 -34.96
N ASP A 183 22.03 -17.89 -35.26
CA ASP A 183 23.17 -17.21 -35.90
C ASP A 183 24.05 -16.42 -34.93
N ALA A 184 23.89 -16.60 -33.62
CA ALA A 184 24.75 -16.00 -32.60
C ALA A 184 26.18 -16.50 -32.76
N ILE A 185 27.13 -15.55 -32.88
CA ILE A 185 28.57 -15.81 -33.07
C ILE A 185 29.30 -15.50 -31.76
#